data_004ffc5dcf2230029b56fca576d97a04
#
_entry.id   004ffc5dcf2230029b56fca576d97a04
#
_cell.length_a   1.000
_cell.length_b   1.000
_cell.length_c   1.000
_cell.angle_alpha   90.00
_cell.angle_beta   90.00
_cell.angle_gamma   90.00
#
_symmetry.space_group_name_H-M   'P 1'
#
loop_
_entity.id
_entity.type
_entity.pdbx_description
1 polymer ?
#
loop_
_entity_poly.entity_id
_entity_poly.type
_entity_poly.pdbx_seq_one_letter_code
_entity_poly.pdbx_strand_id
1 'polypeptide(L)'
;MNKYIDHTLLKPNAVELEIIALCKEAKEYHFASVCVNPCNVALVKKELAGSDVMTCSVIGFPFGTQTTEVKCAETEQALKDGADEIDMVINIGKLLEGNTGYVEKEIAALASICHAKKAHLKVIVETCYLSEKDIANVCAAVEQAGADFIKTSTGYGSRGASLEDITLFKKYLKKDTKIKASGGIRSREDALKYIEAGCSRIGTSSGIKIING
;
A
#
# COMPACT_ATOMS: atom_id res chain seq x y z
N MET A 1 9.70 -13.27 8.84
CA MET A 1 9.90 -12.30 7.75
C MET A 1 8.84 -12.41 6.65
N ASN A 2 8.48 -13.61 6.19
CA ASN A 2 7.57 -13.82 5.05
C ASN A 2 6.26 -13.02 5.15
N LYS A 3 5.60 -13.01 6.31
CA LYS A 3 4.36 -12.25 6.56
C LYS A 3 4.51 -10.71 6.61
N TYR A 4 5.72 -10.21 6.44
CA TYR A 4 5.94 -8.78 6.20
C TYR A 4 5.90 -8.41 4.71
N ILE A 5 5.99 -9.38 3.78
CA ILE A 5 6.14 -9.11 2.34
C ILE A 5 4.77 -9.00 1.66
N ASP A 6 4.52 -7.85 1.04
CA ASP A 6 3.52 -7.67 0.00
C ASP A 6 4.22 -7.83 -1.36
N HIS A 7 4.09 -9.01 -1.97
CA HIS A 7 4.75 -9.35 -3.23
C HIS A 7 4.07 -8.64 -4.38
N THR A 8 4.79 -7.76 -5.09
CA THR A 8 4.18 -6.67 -5.86
C THR A 8 4.56 -6.71 -7.33
N LEU A 9 3.57 -6.62 -8.23
CA LEU A 9 3.75 -6.43 -9.67
C LEU A 9 2.76 -5.40 -10.21
N LEU A 10 3.25 -4.16 -10.48
CA LEU A 10 2.42 -3.02 -10.89
C LEU A 10 2.81 -2.44 -12.26
N LYS A 11 3.69 -3.13 -13.00
CA LYS A 11 4.08 -2.70 -14.35
C LYS A 11 2.84 -2.64 -15.25
N PRO A 12 2.69 -1.57 -16.08
CA PRO A 12 1.51 -1.44 -16.96
C PRO A 12 1.47 -2.50 -18.07
N ASN A 13 2.60 -3.12 -18.37
CA ASN A 13 2.74 -4.18 -19.38
C ASN A 13 2.84 -5.59 -18.76
N ALA A 14 2.47 -5.77 -17.49
CA ALA A 14 2.42 -7.08 -16.86
C ALA A 14 1.39 -7.97 -17.57
N VAL A 15 1.80 -9.19 -17.94
CA VAL A 15 0.93 -10.17 -18.61
C VAL A 15 0.42 -11.22 -17.63
N GLU A 16 -0.66 -11.91 -17.99
CA GLU A 16 -1.33 -12.89 -17.13
C GLU A 16 -0.38 -13.96 -16.57
N LEU A 17 0.56 -14.45 -17.37
CA LEU A 17 1.54 -15.45 -16.93
C LEU A 17 2.45 -14.95 -15.83
N GLU A 18 2.82 -13.66 -15.84
CA GLU A 18 3.62 -13.04 -14.77
C GLU A 18 2.81 -12.91 -13.48
N ILE A 19 1.52 -12.60 -13.56
CA ILE A 19 0.62 -12.54 -12.40
C ILE A 19 0.44 -13.94 -11.79
N ILE A 20 0.25 -14.97 -12.61
CA ILE A 20 0.15 -16.37 -12.14
C ILE A 20 1.46 -16.80 -11.46
N ALA A 21 2.60 -16.48 -12.03
CA ALA A 21 3.91 -16.77 -11.44
C ALA A 21 4.07 -16.07 -10.06
N LEU A 22 3.71 -14.78 -9.99
CA LEU A 22 3.72 -14.00 -8.74
C LEU A 22 2.87 -14.66 -7.63
N CYS A 23 1.68 -15.16 -7.99
CA CYS A 23 0.80 -15.85 -7.04
C CYS A 23 1.39 -17.18 -6.57
N LYS A 24 2.03 -17.96 -7.46
CA LYS A 24 2.71 -19.22 -7.09
C LYS A 24 3.85 -18.94 -6.11
N GLU A 25 4.70 -17.96 -6.41
CA GLU A 25 5.77 -17.52 -5.52
C GLU A 25 5.24 -17.12 -4.14
N ALA A 26 4.18 -16.29 -4.11
CA ALA A 26 3.59 -15.82 -2.87
C ALA A 26 3.03 -16.96 -2.01
N LYS A 27 2.42 -17.98 -2.62
CA LYS A 27 1.94 -19.18 -1.92
C LYS A 27 3.10 -20.02 -1.37
N GLU A 28 4.11 -20.27 -2.19
CA GLU A 28 5.28 -21.07 -1.81
C GLU A 28 6.01 -20.47 -0.61
N TYR A 29 6.17 -19.14 -0.61
CA TYR A 29 6.87 -18.44 0.46
C TYR A 29 5.94 -17.93 1.58
N HIS A 30 4.63 -18.19 1.52
CA HIS A 30 3.66 -17.72 2.50
C HIS A 30 3.74 -16.20 2.77
N PHE A 31 3.81 -15.39 1.71
CA PHE A 31 3.86 -13.93 1.85
C PHE A 31 2.56 -13.37 2.45
N ALA A 32 2.57 -12.10 2.87
CA ALA A 32 1.39 -11.47 3.44
C ALA A 32 0.32 -11.26 2.39
N SER A 33 0.71 -10.68 1.23
CA SER A 33 -0.22 -10.43 0.13
C SER A 33 0.48 -10.47 -1.23
N VAL A 34 -0.34 -10.56 -2.29
CA VAL A 34 0.02 -10.23 -3.67
C VAL A 34 -0.65 -8.90 -4.01
N CYS A 35 0.16 -7.91 -4.43
CA CYS A 35 -0.30 -6.56 -4.75
C CYS A 35 -0.20 -6.29 -6.26
N VAL A 36 -1.35 -5.98 -6.88
CA VAL A 36 -1.49 -5.80 -8.34
C VAL A 36 -2.34 -4.59 -8.71
N ASN A 37 -2.38 -4.27 -10.01
CA ASN A 37 -3.31 -3.31 -10.57
C ASN A 37 -4.76 -3.87 -10.54
N PRO A 38 -5.80 -3.02 -10.48
CA PRO A 38 -7.20 -3.43 -10.31
C PRO A 38 -7.68 -4.49 -11.31
N CYS A 39 -7.27 -4.37 -12.57
CA CYS A 39 -7.68 -5.33 -13.63
C CYS A 39 -7.24 -6.78 -13.40
N ASN A 40 -6.28 -7.02 -12.49
CA ASN A 40 -5.75 -8.35 -12.19
C ASN A 40 -6.31 -8.95 -10.89
N VAL A 41 -7.14 -8.24 -10.14
CA VAL A 41 -7.63 -8.67 -8.81
C VAL A 41 -8.38 -9.99 -8.89
N ALA A 42 -9.32 -10.15 -9.81
CA ALA A 42 -10.10 -11.37 -9.96
C ALA A 42 -9.23 -12.59 -10.28
N LEU A 43 -8.21 -12.41 -11.13
CA LEU A 43 -7.22 -13.45 -11.44
C LEU A 43 -6.42 -13.84 -10.19
N VAL A 44 -5.86 -12.83 -9.48
CA VAL A 44 -5.09 -13.06 -8.25
C VAL A 44 -5.93 -13.77 -7.20
N LYS A 45 -7.18 -13.34 -6.97
CA LYS A 45 -8.09 -14.00 -6.01
C LYS A 45 -8.31 -15.46 -6.33
N LYS A 46 -8.50 -15.78 -7.62
CA LYS A 46 -8.65 -17.16 -8.11
C LYS A 46 -7.37 -17.97 -7.85
N GLU A 47 -6.21 -17.42 -8.22
CA GLU A 47 -4.93 -18.13 -8.09
C GLU A 47 -4.48 -18.33 -6.63
N LEU A 48 -4.89 -17.43 -5.72
CA LEU A 48 -4.60 -17.52 -4.29
C LEU A 48 -5.62 -18.37 -3.51
N ALA A 49 -6.65 -18.91 -4.16
CA ALA A 49 -7.68 -19.70 -3.48
C ALA A 49 -7.08 -20.83 -2.64
N GLY A 50 -7.59 -20.99 -1.41
CA GLY A 50 -7.12 -22.01 -0.46
C GLY A 50 -5.77 -21.72 0.20
N SER A 51 -5.19 -20.53 -0.02
CA SER A 51 -3.95 -20.09 0.66
C SER A 51 -4.23 -19.06 1.76
N ASP A 52 -3.20 -18.77 2.55
CA ASP A 52 -3.19 -17.74 3.60
C ASP A 52 -2.65 -16.38 3.10
N VAL A 53 -2.54 -16.21 1.77
CA VAL A 53 -2.03 -15.00 1.13
C VAL A 53 -3.19 -14.11 0.70
N MET A 54 -3.16 -12.82 1.10
CA MET A 54 -4.20 -11.87 0.79
C MET A 54 -4.05 -11.29 -0.63
N THR A 55 -5.17 -10.90 -1.23
CA THR A 55 -5.22 -10.15 -2.49
C THR A 55 -5.25 -8.66 -2.20
N CYS A 56 -4.27 -7.90 -2.70
CA CYS A 56 -4.18 -6.45 -2.54
C CYS A 56 -4.30 -5.75 -3.91
N SER A 57 -5.10 -4.70 -3.97
CA SER A 57 -5.21 -3.82 -5.16
C SER A 57 -4.69 -2.42 -4.85
N VAL A 58 -4.03 -1.78 -5.83
CA VAL A 58 -3.79 -0.34 -5.76
C VAL A 58 -5.00 0.44 -6.30
N ILE A 59 -5.25 1.66 -5.78
CA ILE A 59 -6.36 2.54 -6.16
C ILE A 59 -5.86 3.96 -6.37
N GLY A 60 -6.36 4.64 -7.42
CA GLY A 60 -5.90 5.98 -7.78
C GLY A 60 -4.42 6.03 -8.16
N PHE A 61 -3.89 4.91 -8.59
CA PHE A 61 -2.45 4.68 -8.72
C PHE A 61 -1.92 4.99 -10.13
N PRO A 62 -0.66 5.53 -10.29
CA PRO A 62 0.25 5.89 -9.18
C PRO A 62 0.12 7.36 -8.72
N PHE A 63 -0.68 8.19 -9.37
CA PHE A 63 -0.63 9.65 -9.21
C PHE A 63 -1.57 10.23 -8.14
N GLY A 64 -2.61 9.52 -7.75
CA GLY A 64 -3.59 10.00 -6.77
C GLY A 64 -4.48 11.16 -7.25
N THR A 65 -4.46 11.48 -8.54
CA THR A 65 -5.11 12.66 -9.12
C THR A 65 -6.58 12.46 -9.54
N GLN A 66 -7.09 11.24 -9.43
CA GLN A 66 -8.51 10.94 -9.65
C GLN A 66 -9.36 11.61 -8.56
N THR A 67 -10.63 11.91 -8.91
CA THR A 67 -11.58 12.42 -7.90
C THR A 67 -11.87 11.34 -6.84
N THR A 68 -12.35 11.77 -5.67
CA THR A 68 -12.72 10.84 -4.59
C THR A 68 -13.77 9.83 -5.05
N GLU A 69 -14.76 10.26 -5.83
CA GLU A 69 -15.84 9.40 -6.34
C GLU A 69 -15.28 8.30 -7.25
N VAL A 70 -14.31 8.63 -8.10
CA VAL A 70 -13.65 7.65 -8.99
C VAL A 70 -12.85 6.65 -8.18
N LYS A 71 -12.10 7.10 -7.17
CA LYS A 71 -11.37 6.19 -6.26
C LYS A 71 -12.31 5.30 -5.45
N CYS A 72 -13.46 5.82 -5.02
CA CYS A 72 -14.49 5.01 -4.34
C CYS A 72 -15.03 3.92 -5.28
N ALA A 73 -15.40 4.26 -6.51
CA ALA A 73 -15.89 3.29 -7.49
C ALA A 73 -14.84 2.22 -7.83
N GLU A 74 -13.56 2.62 -7.96
CA GLU A 74 -12.45 1.71 -8.19
C GLU A 74 -12.24 0.77 -6.99
N THR A 75 -12.37 1.29 -5.76
CA THR A 75 -12.31 0.51 -4.52
C THR A 75 -13.44 -0.51 -4.45
N GLU A 76 -14.68 -0.10 -4.69
CA GLU A 76 -15.85 -0.99 -4.69
C GLU A 76 -15.69 -2.13 -5.70
N GLN A 77 -15.21 -1.83 -6.92
CA GLN A 77 -14.96 -2.84 -7.93
C GLN A 77 -13.85 -3.80 -7.51
N ALA A 78 -12.71 -3.31 -6.99
CA ALA A 78 -11.62 -4.17 -6.53
C ALA A 78 -12.07 -5.12 -5.39
N LEU A 79 -12.86 -4.62 -4.45
CA LEU A 79 -13.43 -5.44 -3.36
C LEU A 79 -14.45 -6.47 -3.88
N LYS A 80 -15.25 -6.12 -4.89
CA LYS A 80 -16.18 -7.05 -5.56
C LYS A 80 -15.42 -8.16 -6.29
N ASP A 81 -14.26 -7.84 -6.88
CA ASP A 81 -13.39 -8.79 -7.56
C ASP A 81 -12.56 -9.64 -6.59
N GLY A 82 -12.65 -9.37 -5.28
CA GLY A 82 -12.10 -10.19 -4.22
C GLY A 82 -10.84 -9.65 -3.55
N ALA A 83 -10.56 -8.36 -3.63
CA ALA A 83 -9.48 -7.75 -2.86
C ALA A 83 -9.77 -7.85 -1.35
N ASP A 84 -8.75 -8.22 -0.58
CA ASP A 84 -8.76 -8.26 0.88
C ASP A 84 -8.12 -7.00 1.48
N GLU A 85 -7.30 -6.30 0.68
CA GLU A 85 -6.58 -5.09 1.04
C GLU A 85 -6.56 -4.08 -0.12
N ILE A 86 -6.59 -2.79 0.20
CA ILE A 86 -6.56 -1.67 -0.75
C ILE A 86 -5.40 -0.74 -0.40
N ASP A 87 -4.55 -0.45 -1.38
CA ASP A 87 -3.45 0.53 -1.28
C ASP A 87 -3.83 1.77 -2.12
N MET A 88 -4.48 2.78 -1.52
CA MET A 88 -4.87 4.01 -2.21
C MET A 88 -3.74 5.04 -2.25
N VAL A 89 -3.67 5.84 -3.31
CA VAL A 89 -2.82 7.04 -3.36
C VAL A 89 -3.67 8.27 -3.04
N ILE A 90 -3.22 9.11 -2.08
CA ILE A 90 -3.89 10.38 -1.75
C ILE A 90 -3.80 11.37 -2.91
N ASN A 91 -4.65 12.42 -2.89
CA ASN A 91 -4.42 13.58 -3.72
C ASN A 91 -3.29 14.44 -3.12
N ILE A 92 -2.06 14.21 -3.60
CA ILE A 92 -0.84 14.85 -3.10
C ILE A 92 -0.92 16.37 -3.28
N GLY A 93 -1.45 16.85 -4.42
CA GLY A 93 -1.61 18.27 -4.68
C GLY A 93 -2.48 18.95 -3.64
N LYS A 94 -3.59 18.32 -3.23
CA LYS A 94 -4.47 18.84 -2.18
C LYS A 94 -3.80 18.90 -0.81
N LEU A 95 -2.94 17.94 -0.50
CA LEU A 95 -2.14 18.00 0.72
C LEU A 95 -1.16 19.16 0.70
N LEU A 96 -0.43 19.35 -0.40
CA LEU A 96 0.57 20.42 -0.56
C LEU A 96 -0.06 21.83 -0.59
N GLU A 97 -1.31 21.95 -1.04
CA GLU A 97 -2.10 23.19 -0.91
C GLU A 97 -2.53 23.50 0.54
N GLY A 98 -2.25 22.59 1.49
CA GLY A 98 -2.70 22.69 2.87
C GLY A 98 -4.16 22.27 3.09
N ASN A 99 -4.82 21.71 2.07
CA ASN A 99 -6.20 21.24 2.16
C ASN A 99 -6.27 19.83 2.78
N THR A 100 -5.81 19.70 4.01
CA THR A 100 -5.77 18.44 4.78
C THR A 100 -7.17 17.85 4.95
N GLY A 101 -8.19 18.71 5.11
CA GLY A 101 -9.58 18.27 5.24
C GLY A 101 -10.15 17.57 4.00
N TYR A 102 -9.67 17.92 2.79
CA TYR A 102 -9.99 17.17 1.58
C TYR A 102 -9.38 15.75 1.64
N VAL A 103 -8.09 15.67 1.98
CA VAL A 103 -7.36 14.40 2.06
C VAL A 103 -7.97 13.48 3.11
N GLU A 104 -8.31 14.01 4.28
CA GLU A 104 -9.00 13.26 5.35
C GLU A 104 -10.32 12.69 4.88
N LYS A 105 -11.18 13.50 4.23
CA LYS A 105 -12.48 13.06 3.71
C LYS A 105 -12.33 11.99 2.62
N GLU A 106 -11.35 12.16 1.73
CA GLU A 106 -11.03 11.17 0.70
C GLU A 106 -10.67 9.82 1.35
N ILE A 107 -9.73 9.81 2.30
CA ILE A 107 -9.31 8.60 3.01
C ILE A 107 -10.49 7.98 3.77
N ALA A 108 -11.28 8.78 4.49
CA ALA A 108 -12.41 8.31 5.28
C ALA A 108 -13.49 7.64 4.41
N ALA A 109 -13.76 8.18 3.22
CA ALA A 109 -14.69 7.58 2.27
C ALA A 109 -14.25 6.16 1.86
N LEU A 110 -12.98 5.99 1.49
CA LEU A 110 -12.44 4.69 1.10
C LEU A 110 -12.33 3.73 2.31
N ALA A 111 -11.94 4.24 3.49
CA ALA A 111 -11.88 3.43 4.71
C ALA A 111 -13.25 2.84 5.06
N SER A 112 -14.31 3.65 4.97
CA SER A 112 -15.69 3.19 5.20
C SER A 112 -16.08 2.05 4.24
N ILE A 113 -15.75 2.17 2.95
CA ILE A 113 -16.04 1.13 1.95
C ILE A 113 -15.25 -0.16 2.26
N CYS A 114 -13.96 -0.06 2.57
CA CYS A 114 -13.11 -1.20 2.91
C CYS A 114 -13.61 -1.92 4.16
N HIS A 115 -13.86 -1.17 5.25
CA HIS A 115 -14.27 -1.75 6.53
C HIS A 115 -15.65 -2.41 6.47
N ALA A 116 -16.57 -1.87 5.67
CA ALA A 116 -17.88 -2.52 5.43
C ALA A 116 -17.74 -3.91 4.80
N LYS A 117 -16.63 -4.19 4.13
CA LYS A 117 -16.28 -5.49 3.52
C LYS A 117 -15.21 -6.26 4.32
N LYS A 118 -14.82 -5.78 5.50
CA LYS A 118 -13.76 -6.35 6.35
C LYS A 118 -12.39 -6.37 5.66
N ALA A 119 -12.16 -5.48 4.69
CA ALA A 119 -10.89 -5.27 4.02
C ALA A 119 -10.09 -4.17 4.72
N HIS A 120 -8.76 -4.19 4.56
CA HIS A 120 -7.87 -3.17 5.10
C HIS A 120 -7.56 -2.07 4.09
N LEU A 121 -7.47 -0.83 4.58
CA LEU A 121 -7.02 0.31 3.79
C LEU A 121 -5.58 0.71 4.16
N LYS A 122 -4.70 0.80 3.16
CA LYS A 122 -3.36 1.37 3.27
C LYS A 122 -3.28 2.64 2.44
N VAL A 123 -2.78 3.71 3.02
CA VAL A 123 -2.75 5.06 2.43
C VAL A 123 -1.35 5.41 1.98
N ILE A 124 -1.13 5.47 0.65
CA ILE A 124 0.12 5.89 0.04
C ILE A 124 0.17 7.41 0.04
N VAL A 125 1.14 7.97 0.75
CA VAL A 125 1.29 9.42 0.89
C VAL A 125 2.37 10.00 -0.03
N GLU A 126 3.20 9.17 -0.65
CA GLU A 126 4.29 9.50 -1.57
C GLU A 126 5.29 10.49 -0.95
N THR A 127 5.99 10.02 0.06
CA THR A 127 6.87 10.83 0.91
C THR A 127 7.94 11.62 0.16
N CYS A 128 8.32 11.23 -1.06
CA CYS A 128 9.32 11.94 -1.84
C CYS A 128 8.92 13.38 -2.24
N TYR A 129 7.63 13.73 -2.13
CA TYR A 129 7.11 15.07 -2.40
C TYR A 129 6.82 15.88 -1.13
N LEU A 130 6.95 15.29 0.06
CA LEU A 130 6.47 15.86 1.30
C LEU A 130 7.59 16.43 2.17
N SER A 131 7.36 17.60 2.74
CA SER A 131 8.15 18.12 3.85
C SER A 131 7.76 17.43 5.17
N GLU A 132 8.56 17.62 6.24
CA GLU A 132 8.22 17.12 7.58
C GLU A 132 6.85 17.65 8.05
N LYS A 133 6.52 18.91 7.73
CA LYS A 133 5.21 19.50 8.06
C LYS A 133 4.08 18.78 7.34
N ASP A 134 4.26 18.45 6.06
CA ASP A 134 3.25 17.73 5.28
C ASP A 134 3.07 16.30 5.79
N ILE A 135 4.17 15.66 6.21
CA ILE A 135 4.13 14.33 6.86
C ILE A 135 3.34 14.39 8.16
N ALA A 136 3.56 15.42 9.00
CA ALA A 136 2.80 15.58 10.23
C ALA A 136 1.30 15.74 9.95
N ASN A 137 0.95 16.56 8.97
CA ASN A 137 -0.44 16.81 8.57
C ASN A 137 -1.13 15.54 8.02
N VAL A 138 -0.43 14.79 7.14
CA VAL A 138 -1.02 13.58 6.55
C VAL A 138 -1.12 12.44 7.55
N CYS A 139 -0.19 12.31 8.50
CA CYS A 139 -0.32 11.35 9.60
C CYS A 139 -1.60 11.59 10.39
N ALA A 140 -1.89 12.85 10.74
CA ALA A 140 -3.13 13.21 11.45
C ALA A 140 -4.37 12.86 10.61
N ALA A 141 -4.38 13.19 9.31
CA ALA A 141 -5.49 12.90 8.42
C ALA A 141 -5.75 11.39 8.29
N VAL A 142 -4.68 10.58 8.13
CA VAL A 142 -4.75 9.12 8.04
C VAL A 142 -5.37 8.51 9.30
N GLU A 143 -4.95 8.97 10.49
CA GLU A 143 -5.49 8.49 11.76
C GLU A 143 -6.93 8.93 12.04
N GLN A 144 -7.28 10.17 11.69
CA GLN A 144 -8.63 10.71 11.85
C GLN A 144 -9.61 10.01 10.93
N ALA A 145 -9.19 9.71 9.71
CA ALA A 145 -9.96 8.98 8.73
C ALA A 145 -10.11 7.47 9.04
N GLY A 146 -9.35 6.94 10.00
CA GLY A 146 -9.45 5.55 10.44
C GLY A 146 -8.81 4.53 9.49
N ALA A 147 -7.81 4.91 8.69
CA ALA A 147 -7.09 3.96 7.86
C ALA A 147 -6.23 2.99 8.69
N ASP A 148 -6.07 1.75 8.22
CA ASP A 148 -5.32 0.71 8.92
C ASP A 148 -3.81 0.91 8.82
N PHE A 149 -3.34 1.44 7.68
CA PHE A 149 -1.92 1.67 7.41
C PHE A 149 -1.66 3.02 6.77
N ILE A 150 -0.50 3.60 7.10
CA ILE A 150 0.17 4.59 6.27
C ILE A 150 1.27 3.91 5.45
N LYS A 151 1.40 4.24 4.16
CA LYS A 151 2.40 3.67 3.25
C LYS A 151 3.24 4.79 2.64
N THR A 152 4.55 4.58 2.56
CA THR A 152 5.49 5.62 2.13
C THR A 152 5.33 6.01 0.66
N SER A 153 5.29 5.05 -0.25
CA SER A 153 5.60 5.34 -1.66
C SER A 153 4.84 4.44 -2.64
N THR A 154 4.61 4.96 -3.84
CA THR A 154 4.13 4.17 -4.99
C THR A 154 5.24 3.32 -5.61
N GLY A 155 6.49 3.78 -5.55
CA GLY A 155 7.63 3.25 -6.30
C GLY A 155 7.81 3.89 -7.69
N TYR A 156 6.95 4.87 -8.06
CA TYR A 156 7.00 5.63 -9.32
C TYR A 156 7.42 7.09 -9.12
N GLY A 157 7.57 7.53 -7.86
CA GLY A 157 8.10 8.85 -7.53
C GLY A 157 9.63 8.93 -7.69
N SER A 158 10.22 10.06 -7.33
CA SER A 158 11.65 10.32 -7.47
C SER A 158 12.53 9.45 -6.56
N ARG A 159 11.98 8.96 -5.43
CA ARG A 159 12.58 7.97 -4.52
C ARG A 159 11.51 7.08 -3.90
N GLY A 160 11.94 5.94 -3.38
CA GLY A 160 11.11 5.08 -2.53
C GLY A 160 11.20 5.44 -1.05
N ALA A 161 10.92 4.47 -0.17
CA ALA A 161 10.99 4.62 1.28
C ALA A 161 12.39 5.01 1.77
N SER A 162 12.45 5.77 2.85
CA SER A 162 13.65 6.00 3.65
C SER A 162 13.40 5.71 5.13
N LEU A 163 14.46 5.44 5.90
CA LEU A 163 14.33 5.25 7.36
C LEU A 163 13.90 6.55 8.06
N GLU A 164 14.23 7.69 7.47
CA GLU A 164 13.76 8.99 7.94
C GLU A 164 12.24 9.11 7.84
N ASP A 165 11.63 8.68 6.71
CA ASP A 165 10.17 8.65 6.56
C ASP A 165 9.51 7.85 7.71
N ILE A 166 10.08 6.67 8.04
CA ILE A 166 9.55 5.82 9.11
C ILE A 166 9.69 6.49 10.48
N THR A 167 10.83 7.15 10.72
CA THR A 167 11.06 7.92 11.95
C THR A 167 10.03 9.04 12.10
N LEU A 168 9.74 9.77 11.03
CA LEU A 168 8.72 10.81 11.01
C LEU A 168 7.31 10.25 11.23
N PHE A 169 6.96 9.14 10.58
CA PHE A 169 5.68 8.47 10.82
C PHE A 169 5.53 8.08 12.30
N LYS A 170 6.53 7.46 12.90
CA LYS A 170 6.51 7.10 14.33
C LYS A 170 6.43 8.32 15.26
N LYS A 171 7.01 9.46 14.86
CA LYS A 171 6.93 10.71 15.63
C LYS A 171 5.51 11.29 15.64
N TYR A 172 4.82 11.22 14.49
CA TYR A 172 3.56 11.93 14.29
C TYR A 172 2.30 11.05 14.41
N LEU A 173 2.38 9.75 14.18
CA LEU A 173 1.28 8.82 14.49
C LEU A 173 1.10 8.70 16.01
N LYS A 174 -0.15 8.76 16.47
CA LYS A 174 -0.51 8.72 17.91
C LYS A 174 -1.41 7.55 18.27
N LYS A 175 -1.93 6.83 17.27
CA LYS A 175 -2.79 5.66 17.39
C LYS A 175 -2.07 4.42 16.84
N ASP A 176 -2.79 3.31 16.73
CA ASP A 176 -2.26 2.01 16.28
C ASP A 176 -2.20 1.86 14.76
N THR A 177 -2.11 2.99 14.01
CA THR A 177 -1.94 2.95 12.55
C THR A 177 -0.62 2.29 12.18
N LYS A 178 -0.69 1.20 11.43
CA LYS A 178 0.48 0.42 11.02
C LYS A 178 1.25 1.13 9.89
N ILE A 179 2.53 0.78 9.74
CA ILE A 179 3.40 1.39 8.72
C ILE A 179 3.78 0.35 7.67
N LYS A 180 3.64 0.71 6.38
CA LYS A 180 4.16 -0.04 5.24
C LYS A 180 5.25 0.77 4.54
N ALA A 181 6.46 0.21 4.42
CA ALA A 181 7.52 0.76 3.58
C ALA A 181 7.47 0.15 2.18
N SER A 182 7.67 0.94 1.14
CA SER A 182 7.70 0.45 -0.24
C SER A 182 8.55 1.34 -1.17
N GLY A 183 9.00 0.74 -2.29
CA GLY A 183 9.87 1.40 -3.25
C GLY A 183 11.35 1.28 -2.88
N GLY A 184 12.12 0.64 -3.76
CA GLY A 184 13.57 0.52 -3.62
C GLY A 184 14.10 -0.57 -2.68
N ILE A 185 13.26 -1.29 -1.95
CA ILE A 185 13.67 -2.34 -0.99
C ILE A 185 13.91 -3.64 -1.75
N ARG A 186 15.18 -4.07 -1.89
CA ARG A 186 15.57 -5.19 -2.76
C ARG A 186 16.49 -6.21 -2.11
N SER A 187 16.93 -5.99 -0.88
CA SER A 187 17.81 -6.89 -0.14
C SER A 187 17.19 -7.27 1.22
N ARG A 188 17.64 -8.42 1.76
CA ARG A 188 17.26 -8.85 3.10
C ARG A 188 17.69 -7.84 4.16
N GLU A 189 18.88 -7.29 4.02
CA GLU A 189 19.43 -6.29 4.95
C GLU A 189 18.54 -5.04 4.99
N ASP A 190 18.16 -4.50 3.81
CA ASP A 190 17.28 -3.33 3.77
C ASP A 190 15.91 -3.63 4.39
N ALA A 191 15.30 -4.77 4.05
CA ALA A 191 14.01 -5.15 4.62
C ALA A 191 14.06 -5.26 6.15
N LEU A 192 15.12 -5.83 6.71
CA LEU A 192 15.31 -5.93 8.17
C LEU A 192 15.39 -4.55 8.82
N LYS A 193 16.12 -3.58 8.23
CA LYS A 193 16.19 -2.20 8.75
C LYS A 193 14.81 -1.56 8.89
N TYR A 194 13.93 -1.73 7.89
CA TYR A 194 12.56 -1.20 7.94
C TYR A 194 11.69 -1.94 8.98
N ILE A 195 11.83 -3.25 9.10
CA ILE A 195 11.11 -4.03 10.12
C ILE A 195 11.54 -3.60 11.52
N GLU A 196 12.84 -3.49 11.78
CA GLU A 196 13.42 -3.01 13.05
C GLU A 196 13.01 -1.56 13.36
N ALA A 197 12.89 -0.72 12.34
CA ALA A 197 12.36 0.63 12.47
C ALA A 197 10.86 0.66 12.81
N GLY A 198 10.13 -0.46 12.73
CA GLY A 198 8.75 -0.60 13.15
C GLY A 198 7.73 -0.74 12.01
N CYS A 199 8.19 -1.02 10.78
CA CYS A 199 7.26 -1.34 9.70
C CYS A 199 6.59 -2.70 9.92
N SER A 200 5.29 -2.76 9.67
CA SER A 200 4.49 -3.99 9.73
C SER A 200 4.38 -4.68 8.37
N ARG A 201 4.69 -3.99 7.29
CA ARG A 201 4.67 -4.50 5.91
C ARG A 201 5.79 -3.87 5.06
N ILE A 202 6.23 -4.64 4.09
CA ILE A 202 7.23 -4.26 3.08
C ILE A 202 6.65 -4.54 1.69
N GLY A 203 6.45 -3.50 0.89
CA GLY A 203 6.04 -3.62 -0.51
C GLY A 203 7.26 -3.76 -1.43
N THR A 204 7.38 -4.88 -2.11
CA THR A 204 8.54 -5.16 -2.97
C THR A 204 8.21 -6.13 -4.11
N SER A 205 8.90 -6.00 -5.24
CA SER A 205 8.94 -6.99 -6.32
C SER A 205 10.07 -8.03 -6.13
N SER A 206 10.87 -7.90 -5.07
CA SER A 206 12.05 -8.76 -4.82
C SER A 206 11.84 -9.68 -3.62
N GLY A 207 10.58 -10.09 -3.34
CA GLY A 207 10.23 -10.87 -2.16
C GLY A 207 11.08 -12.12 -1.97
N ILE A 208 11.24 -12.93 -3.02
CA ILE A 208 12.05 -14.17 -3.01
C ILE A 208 13.50 -13.86 -2.66
N LYS A 209 14.09 -12.84 -3.32
CA LYS A 209 15.48 -12.45 -3.05
C LYS A 209 15.67 -12.00 -1.59
N ILE A 210 14.70 -11.27 -1.04
CA ILE A 210 14.75 -10.82 0.37
C ILE A 210 14.70 -12.00 1.34
N ILE A 211 13.92 -13.05 1.03
CA ILE A 211 13.78 -14.21 1.91
C ILE A 211 15.00 -15.13 1.83
N ASN A 212 15.56 -15.33 0.64
CA ASN A 212 16.68 -16.27 0.44
C ASN A 212 18.05 -15.65 0.79
N GLY A 213 18.18 -14.32 0.92
CA GLY A 213 19.41 -13.61 1.28
C GLY A 213 20.09 -13.09 0.07
#